data_847cc887d5486d7760599c65bb46e62c
#
_entry.id   847cc887d5486d7760599c65bb46e62c
#
_cell.length_a   1.000
_cell.length_b   1.000
_cell.length_c   1.000
_cell.angle_alpha   90.00
_cell.angle_beta   90.00
_cell.angle_gamma   90.00
#
_symmetry.space_group_name_H-M   'P 1'
#
loop_
_entity.id
_entity.type
_entity.pdbx_description
1 polymer ?
#
loop_
_entity_poly.entity_id
_entity_poly.type
_entity_poly.pdbx_seq_one_letter_code
_entity_poly.pdbx_strand_id
1 'polypeptide(L)'
;MPVRTVIERGPKDKRSVAFSIDWPGWSRGARSAELALETLESYRGRYRPVAHLAGMAGEFAAAGPLEIVEDRVGTGSTDSWGISFSPSVAEQGPMGEVELERAITLLQACWAFFDGVAARVSPEMRKGPRGGGRDRDRIIRHTIRTESEDFAKQVGLRIPEGAALTPDGLRQHREVYIVALRAYNAGEVKRRMRSWTLPFLIRHSAFHTLDHTWEMEDKDLSAQGGA
;
A
#
# COMPACT_ATOMS: atom_id res chain seq x y z
N MET A 1 -13.34 13.27 -12.26
CA MET A 1 -13.72 13.71 -10.90
C MET A 1 -12.45 13.98 -10.11
N PRO A 2 -12.45 14.91 -9.12
CA PRO A 2 -11.28 15.10 -8.25
C PRO A 2 -10.97 13.81 -7.47
N VAL A 3 -9.71 13.66 -7.06
CA VAL A 3 -9.23 12.52 -6.27
C VAL A 3 -9.38 12.84 -4.79
N ARG A 4 -10.27 12.12 -4.10
CA ARG A 4 -10.48 12.30 -2.66
C ARG A 4 -9.19 11.95 -1.89
N THR A 5 -8.70 12.92 -1.16
CA THR A 5 -7.40 12.85 -0.49
C THR A 5 -7.55 13.18 1.00
N VAL A 6 -6.89 12.42 1.84
CA VAL A 6 -6.80 12.68 3.28
C VAL A 6 -5.40 13.18 3.62
N ILE A 7 -5.34 14.19 4.47
CA ILE A 7 -4.12 14.59 5.16
C ILE A 7 -4.16 14.06 6.59
N GLU A 8 -3.10 13.38 6.99
CA GLU A 8 -2.90 12.96 8.37
C GLU A 8 -1.63 13.59 8.92
N ARG A 9 -1.78 14.44 9.96
CA ARG A 9 -0.66 15.09 10.65
C ARG A 9 -0.21 14.25 11.83
N GLY A 10 1.06 14.15 12.06
CA GLY A 10 1.56 13.52 13.28
C GLY A 10 1.17 14.33 14.52
N PRO A 11 0.92 13.68 15.67
CA PRO A 11 0.49 14.35 16.89
C PRO A 11 1.52 15.35 17.46
N LYS A 12 2.77 15.31 16.99
CA LYS A 12 3.84 16.27 17.33
C LYS A 12 4.24 17.14 16.14
N ASP A 13 3.45 17.11 15.08
CA ASP A 13 3.64 17.89 13.84
C ASP A 13 5.04 17.77 13.20
N LYS A 14 5.68 16.61 13.38
CA LYS A 14 7.02 16.35 12.80
C LYS A 14 6.92 15.91 11.35
N ARG A 15 5.84 15.22 10.98
CA ARG A 15 5.55 14.72 9.64
C ARG A 15 4.06 14.73 9.38
N SER A 16 3.71 14.74 8.11
CA SER A 16 2.35 14.55 7.61
C SER A 16 2.35 13.49 6.52
N VAL A 17 1.21 12.86 6.32
CA VAL A 17 0.97 11.89 5.24
C VAL A 17 -0.23 12.38 4.43
N ALA A 18 -0.11 12.37 3.11
CA ALA A 18 -1.24 12.50 2.20
C ALA A 18 -1.50 11.16 1.52
N PHE A 19 -2.76 10.77 1.42
CA PHE A 19 -3.15 9.53 0.74
C PHE A 19 -4.49 9.64 0.03
N SER A 20 -4.62 8.92 -1.08
CA SER A 20 -5.87 8.82 -1.83
C SER A 20 -6.79 7.78 -1.22
N ILE A 21 -8.08 8.10 -1.12
CA ILE A 21 -9.17 7.17 -0.79
C ILE A 21 -9.54 6.35 -2.04
N ASP A 22 -9.56 7.00 -3.21
CA ASP A 22 -10.06 6.39 -4.45
C ASP A 22 -9.06 5.41 -5.09
N TRP A 23 -7.77 5.55 -4.76
CA TRP A 23 -6.66 4.80 -5.32
C TRP A 23 -5.80 4.20 -4.21
N PRO A 24 -6.20 3.05 -3.62
CA PRO A 24 -5.50 2.39 -2.53
C PRO A 24 -4.01 2.21 -2.82
N GLY A 25 -3.18 2.52 -1.82
CA GLY A 25 -1.73 2.44 -1.94
C GLY A 25 -1.04 3.73 -2.42
N TRP A 26 -1.76 4.66 -3.06
CA TRP A 26 -1.19 5.96 -3.42
C TRP A 26 -1.16 6.85 -2.19
N SER A 27 -0.03 6.81 -1.48
CA SER A 27 0.20 7.49 -0.20
C SER A 27 1.64 7.94 -0.08
N ARG A 28 1.87 9.18 0.40
CA ARG A 28 3.20 9.73 0.61
C ARG A 28 3.27 10.57 1.88
N GLY A 29 4.39 10.40 2.62
CA GLY A 29 4.71 11.18 3.80
C GLY A 29 5.78 12.23 3.52
N ALA A 30 5.67 13.39 4.20
CA ALA A 30 6.67 14.46 4.16
C ALA A 30 6.75 15.20 5.50
N ARG A 31 7.55 16.28 5.56
CA ARG A 31 7.73 17.08 6.78
C ARG A 31 6.57 18.02 7.08
N SER A 32 5.74 18.34 6.10
CA SER A 32 4.53 19.14 6.27
C SER A 32 3.39 18.58 5.41
N ALA A 33 2.17 19.04 5.63
CA ALA A 33 1.00 18.66 4.85
C ALA A 33 1.12 19.08 3.39
N GLU A 34 1.60 20.29 3.14
CA GLU A 34 1.80 20.84 1.80
C GLU A 34 2.81 19.98 1.01
N LEU A 35 3.97 19.69 1.63
CA LEU A 35 4.98 18.82 1.03
C LEU A 35 4.48 17.38 0.84
N ALA A 36 3.61 16.87 1.72
CA ALA A 36 3.01 15.55 1.56
C ALA A 36 2.08 15.49 0.36
N LEU A 37 1.27 16.54 0.11
CA LEU A 37 0.42 16.68 -1.07
C LEU A 37 1.25 16.79 -2.36
N GLU A 38 2.26 17.64 -2.36
CA GLU A 38 3.17 17.80 -3.50
C GLU A 38 3.88 16.48 -3.83
N THR A 39 4.36 15.77 -2.79
CA THR A 39 4.99 14.47 -2.96
C THR A 39 3.99 13.44 -3.47
N LEU A 40 2.76 13.42 -2.94
CA LEU A 40 1.71 12.53 -3.41
C LEU A 40 1.44 12.77 -4.90
N GLU A 41 1.24 14.02 -5.32
CA GLU A 41 1.00 14.37 -6.72
C GLU A 41 2.18 13.98 -7.62
N SER A 42 3.42 14.17 -7.19
CA SER A 42 4.61 13.76 -7.94
C SER A 42 4.66 12.26 -8.23
N TYR A 43 3.99 11.44 -7.40
CA TYR A 43 3.87 10.00 -7.57
C TYR A 43 2.69 9.57 -8.47
N ARG A 44 1.85 10.49 -8.96
CA ARG A 44 0.76 10.18 -9.91
C ARG A 44 1.26 9.39 -11.11
N GLY A 45 2.37 9.80 -11.70
CA GLY A 45 3.01 9.08 -12.81
C GLY A 45 3.44 7.65 -12.44
N ARG A 46 3.95 7.46 -11.23
CA ARG A 46 4.40 6.15 -10.73
C ARG A 46 3.25 5.21 -10.36
N TYR A 47 2.05 5.73 -10.12
CA TYR A 47 0.85 4.92 -9.87
C TYR A 47 0.18 4.43 -11.17
N ARG A 48 0.43 5.07 -12.34
CA ARG A 48 -0.16 4.67 -13.63
C ARG A 48 -0.03 3.19 -13.98
N PRO A 49 1.11 2.51 -13.76
CA PRO A 49 1.22 1.07 -13.99
C PRO A 49 0.21 0.25 -13.21
N VAL A 50 -0.08 0.62 -11.95
CA VAL A 50 -1.10 -0.05 -11.11
C VAL A 50 -2.48 0.13 -11.72
N ALA A 51 -2.86 1.35 -12.08
CA ALA A 51 -4.14 1.63 -12.73
C ALA A 51 -4.28 0.88 -14.08
N HIS A 52 -3.19 0.75 -14.84
CA HIS A 52 -3.18 -0.02 -16.09
C HIS A 52 -3.41 -1.52 -15.83
N LEU A 53 -2.70 -2.10 -14.87
CA LEU A 53 -2.85 -3.51 -14.48
C LEU A 53 -4.24 -3.82 -13.91
N ALA A 54 -4.87 -2.85 -13.28
CA ALA A 54 -6.26 -2.93 -12.81
C ALA A 54 -7.31 -2.78 -13.93
N GLY A 55 -6.93 -2.50 -15.17
CA GLY A 55 -7.86 -2.17 -16.26
C GLY A 55 -8.51 -0.80 -16.13
N MET A 56 -7.97 0.10 -15.28
CA MET A 56 -8.53 1.42 -14.93
C MET A 56 -7.69 2.58 -15.48
N ALA A 57 -6.86 2.34 -16.50
CA ALA A 57 -5.94 3.36 -17.05
C ALA A 57 -6.66 4.63 -17.53
N GLY A 58 -7.80 4.47 -18.23
CA GLY A 58 -8.61 5.60 -18.71
C GLY A 58 -9.23 6.39 -17.57
N GLU A 59 -9.75 5.71 -16.55
CA GLU A 59 -10.32 6.34 -15.36
C GLU A 59 -9.25 7.14 -14.59
N PHE A 60 -8.07 6.55 -14.39
CA PHE A 60 -6.97 7.22 -13.70
C PHE A 60 -6.42 8.41 -14.49
N ALA A 61 -6.33 8.30 -15.83
CA ALA A 61 -5.91 9.40 -16.68
C ALA A 61 -6.89 10.57 -16.66
N ALA A 62 -8.19 10.30 -16.52
CA ALA A 62 -9.26 11.30 -16.40
C ALA A 62 -9.45 11.80 -14.96
N ALA A 63 -8.71 11.27 -13.98
CA ALA A 63 -8.79 11.71 -12.60
C ALA A 63 -8.28 13.14 -12.44
N GLY A 64 -9.11 13.98 -11.81
CA GLY A 64 -8.83 15.40 -11.58
C GLY A 64 -7.75 15.66 -10.53
N PRO A 65 -7.66 16.90 -10.03
CA PRO A 65 -6.72 17.26 -8.97
C PRO A 65 -7.03 16.55 -7.65
N LEU A 66 -6.05 16.56 -6.75
CA LEU A 66 -6.24 16.12 -5.37
C LEU A 66 -7.22 17.06 -4.66
N GLU A 67 -8.25 16.52 -4.03
CA GLU A 67 -9.23 17.24 -3.22
C GLU A 67 -9.13 16.75 -1.77
N ILE A 68 -8.80 17.65 -0.86
CA ILE A 68 -8.70 17.32 0.56
C ILE A 68 -10.12 17.16 1.12
N VAL A 69 -10.50 15.94 1.47
CA VAL A 69 -11.79 15.61 2.07
C VAL A 69 -11.71 15.46 3.59
N GLU A 70 -10.50 15.27 4.13
CA GLU A 70 -10.24 15.17 5.56
C GLU A 70 -8.83 15.64 5.89
N ASP A 71 -8.68 16.46 6.95
CA ASP A 71 -7.41 16.83 7.57
C ASP A 71 -7.50 16.45 9.05
N ARG A 72 -6.64 15.56 9.51
CA ARG A 72 -6.77 14.92 10.81
C ARG A 72 -5.42 14.77 11.53
N VAL A 73 -5.48 14.55 12.82
CA VAL A 73 -4.32 14.12 13.62
C VAL A 73 -4.27 12.58 13.62
N GLY A 74 -3.13 12.05 13.27
CA GLY A 74 -2.85 10.61 13.22
C GLY A 74 -2.21 10.08 14.51
N THR A 75 -1.37 9.06 14.34
CA THR A 75 -0.66 8.40 15.43
C THR A 75 0.81 8.79 15.50
N GLY A 76 1.53 8.31 16.52
CA GLY A 76 2.98 8.48 16.61
C GLY A 76 3.76 7.87 15.42
N SER A 77 3.16 6.93 14.70
CA SER A 77 3.74 6.35 13.48
C SER A 77 3.85 7.39 12.36
N THR A 78 2.90 8.32 12.28
CA THR A 78 2.94 9.43 11.33
C THR A 78 4.16 10.32 11.58
N ASP A 79 4.43 10.69 12.85
CA ASP A 79 5.62 11.47 13.21
C ASP A 79 6.93 10.72 13.00
N SER A 80 6.94 9.41 13.28
CA SER A 80 8.18 8.62 13.28
C SER A 80 8.58 8.17 11.88
N TRP A 81 7.61 7.75 11.07
CA TRP A 81 7.86 7.11 9.78
C TRP A 81 7.20 7.79 8.59
N GLY A 82 6.27 8.75 8.80
CA GLY A 82 5.48 9.33 7.72
C GLY A 82 4.51 8.32 7.10
N ILE A 83 3.90 7.47 7.94
CA ILE A 83 2.96 6.42 7.54
C ILE A 83 1.68 6.56 8.34
N SER A 84 0.52 6.45 7.66
CA SER A 84 -0.80 6.41 8.30
C SER A 84 -1.09 5.02 8.85
N PHE A 85 -1.31 4.93 10.17
CA PHE A 85 -1.64 3.69 10.88
C PHE A 85 -3.03 3.71 11.54
N SER A 86 -3.92 4.55 11.04
CA SER A 86 -5.30 4.63 11.53
C SER A 86 -6.28 4.90 10.40
N PRO A 87 -7.51 4.35 10.46
CA PRO A 87 -8.51 4.60 9.44
C PRO A 87 -8.97 6.06 9.46
N SER A 88 -9.19 6.66 8.28
CA SER A 88 -9.88 7.93 8.10
C SER A 88 -11.38 7.79 8.39
N VAL A 89 -12.12 8.91 8.43
CA VAL A 89 -13.57 8.88 8.58
C VAL A 89 -14.23 8.11 7.42
N ALA A 90 -13.72 8.32 6.19
CA ALA A 90 -14.22 7.60 5.02
C ALA A 90 -13.98 6.09 5.07
N GLU A 91 -13.05 5.62 5.91
CA GLU A 91 -12.71 4.21 6.05
C GLU A 91 -13.37 3.52 7.25
N GLN A 92 -14.30 4.17 7.96
CA GLN A 92 -14.92 3.62 9.18
C GLN A 92 -16.08 2.63 8.90
N GLY A 93 -16.69 2.70 7.73
CA GLY A 93 -17.85 1.88 7.37
C GLY A 93 -17.53 0.56 6.68
N PRO A 94 -18.51 -0.31 6.49
CA PRO A 94 -18.42 -1.43 5.58
C PRO A 94 -18.36 -0.90 4.13
N MET A 95 -17.76 -1.68 3.24
CA MET A 95 -17.71 -1.37 1.81
C MET A 95 -18.96 -1.91 1.10
N GLY A 96 -19.48 -1.15 0.14
CA GLY A 96 -20.41 -1.69 -0.85
C GLY A 96 -19.71 -2.75 -1.72
N GLU A 97 -20.47 -3.66 -2.30
CA GLU A 97 -19.93 -4.76 -3.11
C GLU A 97 -19.06 -4.25 -4.27
N VAL A 98 -19.55 -3.26 -5.01
CA VAL A 98 -18.81 -2.65 -6.14
C VAL A 98 -17.51 -1.98 -5.67
N GLU A 99 -17.56 -1.30 -4.54
CA GLU A 99 -16.40 -0.64 -3.94
C GLU A 99 -15.35 -1.66 -3.48
N LEU A 100 -15.80 -2.75 -2.84
CA LEU A 100 -14.93 -3.84 -2.40
C LEU A 100 -14.21 -4.48 -3.57
N GLU A 101 -14.95 -4.87 -4.63
CA GLU A 101 -14.35 -5.54 -5.79
C GLU A 101 -13.38 -4.62 -6.54
N ARG A 102 -13.69 -3.32 -6.63
CA ARG A 102 -12.76 -2.32 -7.15
C ARG A 102 -11.47 -2.26 -6.30
N ALA A 103 -11.60 -2.20 -4.98
CA ALA A 103 -10.46 -2.13 -4.08
C ALA A 103 -9.60 -3.41 -4.12
N ILE A 104 -10.24 -4.59 -4.21
CA ILE A 104 -9.56 -5.87 -4.40
C ILE A 104 -8.81 -5.89 -5.74
N THR A 105 -9.42 -5.43 -6.82
CA THR A 105 -8.78 -5.36 -8.15
C THR A 105 -7.53 -4.47 -8.11
N LEU A 106 -7.61 -3.33 -7.44
CA LEU A 106 -6.46 -2.44 -7.25
C LEU A 106 -5.37 -3.06 -6.36
N LEU A 107 -5.73 -3.79 -5.31
CA LEU A 107 -4.77 -4.52 -4.48
C LEU A 107 -4.04 -5.60 -5.30
N GLN A 108 -4.77 -6.37 -6.11
CA GLN A 108 -4.18 -7.36 -7.02
C GLN A 108 -3.24 -6.73 -8.04
N ALA A 109 -3.59 -5.55 -8.56
CA ALA A 109 -2.74 -4.79 -9.46
C ALA A 109 -1.45 -4.30 -8.76
N CYS A 110 -1.53 -3.92 -7.46
CA CYS A 110 -0.34 -3.60 -6.66
C CYS A 110 0.58 -4.81 -6.53
N TRP A 111 0.04 -6.01 -6.28
CA TRP A 111 0.82 -7.25 -6.24
C TRP A 111 1.48 -7.56 -7.59
N ALA A 112 0.74 -7.46 -8.68
CA ALA A 112 1.28 -7.71 -10.03
C ALA A 112 2.39 -6.70 -10.38
N PHE A 113 2.22 -5.43 -10.01
CA PHE A 113 3.26 -4.42 -10.20
C PHE A 113 4.51 -4.72 -9.36
N PHE A 114 4.32 -5.08 -8.08
CA PHE A 114 5.42 -5.50 -7.20
C PHE A 114 6.18 -6.69 -7.77
N ASP A 115 5.49 -7.75 -8.21
CA ASP A 115 6.10 -8.94 -8.78
C ASP A 115 6.90 -8.61 -10.06
N GLY A 116 6.34 -7.76 -10.93
CA GLY A 116 7.00 -7.29 -12.15
C GLY A 116 8.25 -6.47 -11.86
N VAL A 117 8.23 -5.61 -10.84
CA VAL A 117 9.42 -4.86 -10.40
C VAL A 117 10.46 -5.79 -9.79
N ALA A 118 10.06 -6.67 -8.88
CA ALA A 118 10.94 -7.63 -8.24
C ALA A 118 11.68 -8.53 -9.24
N ALA A 119 11.03 -8.87 -10.35
CA ALA A 119 11.62 -9.72 -11.40
C ALA A 119 12.69 -9.00 -12.25
N ARG A 120 12.61 -7.66 -12.38
CA ARG A 120 13.50 -6.91 -13.30
C ARG A 120 14.63 -6.14 -12.63
N VAL A 121 14.51 -5.83 -11.33
CA VAL A 121 15.55 -5.06 -10.62
C VAL A 121 16.72 -5.94 -10.20
N SER A 122 17.89 -5.33 -10.01
CA SER A 122 19.10 -6.01 -9.56
C SER A 122 18.92 -6.72 -8.21
N PRO A 123 19.56 -7.88 -7.97
CA PRO A 123 19.56 -8.53 -6.67
C PRO A 123 20.15 -7.64 -5.57
N GLU A 124 21.24 -6.95 -5.88
CA GLU A 124 21.86 -5.97 -5.00
C GLU A 124 21.21 -4.60 -5.19
N MET A 125 21.00 -3.89 -4.10
CA MET A 125 20.39 -2.59 -4.08
C MET A 125 21.37 -1.50 -3.63
N ARG A 126 21.22 -0.30 -4.16
CA ARG A 126 21.98 0.85 -3.72
C ARG A 126 21.86 1.05 -2.22
N LYS A 127 22.98 1.06 -1.52
CA LYS A 127 23.03 1.29 -0.09
C LYS A 127 22.91 2.78 0.23
N GLY A 128 22.33 3.08 1.39
CA GLY A 128 22.29 4.45 1.90
C GLY A 128 23.69 4.96 2.25
N PRO A 129 23.84 6.29 2.54
CA PRO A 129 25.12 6.94 2.81
C PRO A 129 25.95 6.32 3.95
N ARG A 130 25.27 5.56 4.84
CA ARG A 130 25.91 4.85 5.97
C ARG A 130 26.07 3.35 5.72
N GLY A 131 25.99 2.90 4.47
CA GLY A 131 26.06 1.48 4.10
C GLY A 131 24.81 0.65 4.47
N GLY A 132 23.79 1.28 5.09
CA GLY A 132 22.54 0.60 5.46
C GLY A 132 21.59 0.44 4.29
N GLY A 133 20.70 -0.52 4.41
CA GLY A 133 19.65 -0.82 3.43
C GLY A 133 19.47 -2.32 3.25
N ARG A 134 18.32 -2.66 2.64
CA ARG A 134 17.97 -4.05 2.31
C ARG A 134 18.26 -4.30 0.83
N ASP A 135 18.70 -5.50 0.50
CA ASP A 135 18.76 -5.99 -0.87
C ASP A 135 17.39 -6.50 -1.32
N ARG A 136 17.19 -6.65 -2.63
CA ARG A 136 15.92 -7.03 -3.27
C ARG A 136 15.20 -8.16 -2.54
N ASP A 137 15.88 -9.29 -2.35
CA ASP A 137 15.26 -10.49 -1.79
C ASP A 137 14.84 -10.31 -0.32
N ARG A 138 15.54 -9.44 0.41
CA ARG A 138 15.16 -9.08 1.78
C ARG A 138 13.95 -8.15 1.80
N ILE A 139 13.82 -7.26 0.82
CA ILE A 139 12.62 -6.41 0.65
C ILE A 139 11.43 -7.30 0.31
N ILE A 140 11.56 -8.18 -0.68
CA ILE A 140 10.52 -9.12 -1.10
C ILE A 140 10.04 -9.96 0.08
N ARG A 141 10.96 -10.60 0.80
CA ARG A 141 10.63 -11.42 1.97
C ARG A 141 9.89 -10.64 3.04
N HIS A 142 10.34 -9.42 3.33
CA HIS A 142 9.68 -8.55 4.31
C HIS A 142 8.25 -8.21 3.87
N THR A 143 8.06 -7.81 2.62
CA THR A 143 6.75 -7.40 2.10
C THR A 143 5.75 -8.57 2.16
N ILE A 144 6.14 -9.76 1.68
CA ILE A 144 5.30 -10.95 1.68
C ILE A 144 4.97 -11.40 3.10
N ARG A 145 5.97 -11.43 4.01
CA ARG A 145 5.74 -11.85 5.40
C ARG A 145 4.81 -10.89 6.13
N THR A 146 4.99 -9.59 5.98
CA THR A 146 4.12 -8.60 6.62
C THR A 146 2.67 -8.77 6.18
N GLU A 147 2.42 -8.98 4.88
CA GLU A 147 1.06 -9.23 4.40
C GLU A 147 0.50 -10.56 4.93
N SER A 148 1.23 -11.65 4.76
CA SER A 148 0.73 -12.99 5.09
C SER A 148 0.69 -13.28 6.59
N GLU A 149 1.62 -12.72 7.37
CA GLU A 149 1.76 -13.03 8.79
C GLU A 149 1.10 -11.97 9.69
N ASP A 150 0.95 -10.71 9.24
CA ASP A 150 0.38 -9.64 10.07
C ASP A 150 -0.96 -9.11 9.54
N PHE A 151 -1.04 -8.75 8.26
CA PHE A 151 -2.28 -8.18 7.69
C PHE A 151 -3.37 -9.24 7.56
N ALA A 152 -3.03 -10.46 7.13
CA ALA A 152 -3.98 -11.56 7.02
C ALA A 152 -4.69 -11.90 8.35
N LYS A 153 -4.02 -11.69 9.49
CA LYS A 153 -4.63 -11.87 10.82
C LYS A 153 -5.79 -10.91 11.08
N GLN A 154 -5.83 -9.75 10.42
CA GLN A 154 -6.90 -8.76 10.60
C GLN A 154 -8.25 -9.30 10.09
N VAL A 155 -8.21 -10.17 9.09
CA VAL A 155 -9.40 -10.84 8.52
C VAL A 155 -9.53 -12.31 8.96
N GLY A 156 -8.86 -12.68 10.06
CA GLY A 156 -9.01 -13.99 10.68
C GLY A 156 -8.15 -15.11 10.08
N LEU A 157 -7.33 -14.83 9.07
CA LEU A 157 -6.43 -15.82 8.49
C LEU A 157 -5.22 -16.05 9.40
N ARG A 158 -4.76 -17.30 9.42
CA ARG A 158 -3.50 -17.70 10.06
C ARG A 158 -2.67 -18.48 9.06
N ILE A 159 -1.72 -17.80 8.47
CA ILE A 159 -0.76 -18.37 7.52
C ILE A 159 0.46 -18.82 8.34
N PRO A 160 0.93 -20.08 8.19
CA PRO A 160 2.16 -20.53 8.84
C PRO A 160 3.35 -19.65 8.44
N GLU A 161 4.27 -19.44 9.36
CA GLU A 161 5.45 -18.61 9.13
C GLU A 161 6.23 -19.09 7.90
N GLY A 162 6.52 -18.16 6.99
CA GLY A 162 7.25 -18.41 5.76
C GLY A 162 6.51 -19.22 4.69
N ALA A 163 5.28 -19.67 4.91
CA ALA A 163 4.54 -20.48 3.94
C ALA A 163 4.32 -19.73 2.61
N ALA A 164 4.10 -18.42 2.66
CA ALA A 164 3.92 -17.58 1.47
C ALA A 164 5.25 -17.22 0.75
N LEU A 165 6.40 -17.69 1.20
CA LEU A 165 7.69 -17.34 0.59
C LEU A 165 8.07 -18.22 -0.62
N THR A 166 7.28 -19.25 -0.91
CA THR A 166 7.41 -20.02 -2.15
C THR A 166 6.44 -19.51 -3.21
N PRO A 167 6.71 -19.69 -4.51
CA PRO A 167 5.78 -19.23 -5.56
C PRO A 167 4.36 -19.78 -5.40
N ASP A 168 4.22 -21.06 -5.09
CA ASP A 168 2.93 -21.71 -4.89
C ASP A 168 2.25 -21.23 -3.60
N GLY A 169 3.01 -21.09 -2.53
CA GLY A 169 2.51 -20.56 -1.26
C GLY A 169 2.05 -19.11 -1.36
N LEU A 170 2.76 -18.28 -2.13
CA LEU A 170 2.34 -16.89 -2.39
C LEU A 170 1.04 -16.83 -3.18
N ARG A 171 0.93 -17.62 -4.24
CA ARG A 171 -0.31 -17.71 -5.03
C ARG A 171 -1.48 -18.12 -4.14
N GLN A 172 -1.33 -19.22 -3.39
CA GLN A 172 -2.35 -19.71 -2.47
C GLN A 172 -2.72 -18.67 -1.41
N HIS A 173 -1.70 -18.00 -0.81
CA HIS A 173 -1.95 -16.93 0.16
C HIS A 173 -2.84 -15.83 -0.43
N ARG A 174 -2.49 -15.30 -1.61
CA ARG A 174 -3.25 -14.23 -2.25
C ARG A 174 -4.69 -14.63 -2.58
N GLU A 175 -4.91 -15.86 -3.03
CA GLU A 175 -6.25 -16.41 -3.29
C GLU A 175 -7.10 -16.47 -2.01
N VAL A 176 -6.57 -17.07 -0.94
CA VAL A 176 -7.32 -17.18 0.32
C VAL A 176 -7.47 -15.82 1.02
N TYR A 177 -6.53 -14.90 0.83
CA TYR A 177 -6.63 -13.55 1.38
C TYR A 177 -7.78 -12.78 0.77
N ILE A 178 -7.96 -12.84 -0.56
CA ILE A 178 -9.12 -12.22 -1.25
C ILE A 178 -10.45 -12.82 -0.75
N VAL A 179 -10.53 -14.14 -0.62
CA VAL A 179 -11.72 -14.79 -0.06
C VAL A 179 -12.01 -14.28 1.35
N ALA A 180 -10.97 -14.15 2.18
CA ALA A 180 -11.12 -13.66 3.54
C ALA A 180 -11.53 -12.18 3.62
N LEU A 181 -11.06 -11.31 2.70
CA LEU A 181 -11.50 -9.92 2.61
C LEU A 181 -13.02 -9.84 2.32
N ARG A 182 -13.51 -10.67 1.39
CA ARG A 182 -14.94 -10.75 1.07
C ARG A 182 -15.77 -11.26 2.26
N ALA A 183 -15.36 -12.36 2.87
CA ALA A 183 -16.00 -12.93 4.06
C ALA A 183 -16.03 -11.95 5.25
N TYR A 184 -14.94 -11.18 5.42
CA TYR A 184 -14.88 -10.14 6.45
C TYR A 184 -15.87 -9.00 6.18
N ASN A 185 -16.01 -8.57 4.93
CA ASN A 185 -17.00 -7.54 4.54
C ASN A 185 -18.44 -8.04 4.71
N ALA A 186 -18.70 -9.32 4.39
CA ALA A 186 -20.00 -9.95 4.59
C ALA A 186 -20.35 -10.17 6.08
N GLY A 187 -19.44 -9.92 7.01
CA GLY A 187 -19.66 -10.15 8.44
C GLY A 187 -19.56 -11.61 8.87
N GLU A 188 -19.07 -12.50 7.99
CA GLU A 188 -18.89 -13.93 8.26
C GLU A 188 -17.72 -14.22 9.21
N VAL A 189 -16.80 -13.27 9.34
CA VAL A 189 -15.63 -13.34 10.23
C VAL A 189 -15.88 -12.49 11.46
N LYS A 190 -15.76 -13.08 12.65
CA LYS A 190 -15.93 -12.33 13.90
C LYS A 190 -14.84 -11.27 14.08
N ARG A 191 -15.24 -10.01 14.07
CA ARG A 191 -14.35 -8.87 14.32
C ARG A 191 -13.77 -8.95 15.74
N ARG A 192 -12.47 -8.79 15.87
CA ARG A 192 -11.82 -8.58 17.18
C ARG A 192 -11.94 -7.09 17.54
N MET A 193 -11.95 -6.79 18.85
CA MET A 193 -12.15 -5.44 19.40
C MET A 193 -11.13 -4.38 18.89
N ARG A 194 -10.00 -4.80 18.32
CA ARG A 194 -8.94 -3.93 17.76
C ARG A 194 -8.57 -4.28 16.32
N SER A 195 -9.48 -4.93 15.58
CA SER A 195 -9.22 -5.19 14.16
C SER A 195 -9.35 -3.90 13.36
N TRP A 196 -8.55 -3.80 12.32
CA TRP A 196 -8.63 -2.72 11.36
C TRP A 196 -9.96 -2.76 10.61
N THR A 197 -10.44 -1.60 10.16
CA THR A 197 -11.57 -1.56 9.21
C THR A 197 -11.09 -2.12 7.87
N LEU A 198 -12.01 -2.67 7.09
CA LEU A 198 -11.63 -3.31 5.83
C LEU A 198 -11.06 -2.32 4.79
N PRO A 199 -11.66 -1.12 4.60
CA PRO A 199 -11.09 -0.13 3.67
C PRO A 199 -9.67 0.26 4.08
N PHE A 200 -9.42 0.50 5.37
CA PHE A 200 -8.09 0.81 5.88
C PHE A 200 -7.11 -0.35 5.66
N LEU A 201 -7.51 -1.59 5.94
CA LEU A 201 -6.66 -2.77 5.72
C LEU A 201 -6.23 -2.88 4.25
N ILE A 202 -7.16 -2.75 3.30
CA ILE A 202 -6.86 -2.84 1.87
C ILE A 202 -5.93 -1.70 1.44
N ARG A 203 -6.24 -0.46 1.85
CA ARG A 203 -5.38 0.69 1.55
C ARG A 203 -3.97 0.52 2.12
N HIS A 204 -3.87 0.04 3.36
CA HIS A 204 -2.58 -0.13 4.03
C HIS A 204 -1.77 -1.29 3.43
N SER A 205 -2.41 -2.41 3.07
CA SER A 205 -1.77 -3.51 2.35
C SER A 205 -1.23 -3.04 0.99
N ALA A 206 -2.05 -2.33 0.21
CA ALA A 206 -1.64 -1.75 -1.06
C ALA A 206 -0.48 -0.74 -0.90
N PHE A 207 -0.56 0.13 0.11
CA PHE A 207 0.50 1.09 0.43
C PHE A 207 1.82 0.39 0.76
N HIS A 208 1.81 -0.59 1.65
CA HIS A 208 3.01 -1.31 2.05
C HIS A 208 3.67 -2.01 0.87
N THR A 209 2.87 -2.63 0.00
CA THR A 209 3.34 -3.27 -1.23
C THR A 209 3.98 -2.24 -2.17
N LEU A 210 3.31 -1.12 -2.44
CA LEU A 210 3.81 -0.09 -3.36
C LEU A 210 5.00 0.68 -2.81
N ASP A 211 5.04 0.95 -1.51
CA ASP A 211 6.19 1.63 -0.90
C ASP A 211 7.47 0.83 -1.09
N HIS A 212 7.40 -0.49 -0.91
CA HIS A 212 8.52 -1.39 -1.16
C HIS A 212 8.78 -1.64 -2.64
N THR A 213 7.77 -1.57 -3.50
CA THR A 213 7.95 -1.58 -4.96
C THR A 213 8.80 -0.40 -5.41
N TRP A 214 8.42 0.81 -4.97
CA TRP A 214 9.15 2.04 -5.31
C TRP A 214 10.51 2.11 -4.60
N GLU A 215 10.65 1.52 -3.40
CA GLU A 215 11.97 1.34 -2.76
C GLU A 215 12.92 0.53 -3.64
N MET A 216 12.44 -0.55 -4.26
CA MET A 216 13.25 -1.36 -5.17
C MET A 216 13.61 -0.59 -6.44
N GLU A 217 12.64 0.08 -7.09
CA GLU A 217 12.90 0.91 -8.28
C GLU A 217 13.93 2.01 -8.00
N ASP A 218 13.78 2.73 -6.88
CA ASP A 218 14.66 3.84 -6.51
C ASP A 218 16.09 3.40 -6.17
N LYS A 219 16.27 2.14 -5.77
CA LYS A 219 17.57 1.57 -5.37
C LYS A 219 18.17 0.64 -6.41
N ASP A 220 17.51 0.43 -7.53
CA ASP A 220 17.96 -0.46 -8.59
C ASP A 220 19.32 -0.03 -9.15
N LEU A 221 20.20 -1.00 -9.37
CA LEU A 221 21.54 -0.82 -9.94
C LEU A 221 21.63 -1.35 -11.37
N SER A 222 20.59 -1.95 -11.93
CA SER A 222 20.62 -2.55 -13.26
C SER A 222 20.96 -1.55 -14.36
N ALA A 223 20.55 -0.29 -14.24
CA ALA A 223 20.86 0.78 -15.18
C ALA A 223 22.30 1.31 -15.09
N GLN A 224 23.07 0.95 -14.05
CA GLN A 224 24.45 1.44 -13.83
C GLN A 224 25.52 0.46 -14.35
N GLY A 225 25.14 -0.74 -14.79
CA GLY A 225 26.03 -1.79 -15.26
C GLY A 225 26.30 -1.80 -16.78
N GLY A 226 25.84 -0.79 -17.51
CA GLY A 226 25.94 -0.68 -18.98
C GLY A 226 26.81 0.48 -19.47
N ALA A 227 27.91 0.79 -18.79
CA ALA A 227 28.91 1.74 -19.25
C ALA A 227 30.28 1.06 -19.43
#